data_ea98b487d1f919c2aad058f8a9a8e82a
#
_entry.id   ea98b487d1f919c2aad058f8a9a8e82a
#
_cell.length_a   1.000
_cell.length_b   1.000
_cell.length_c   1.000
_cell.angle_alpha   90.00
_cell.angle_beta   90.00
_cell.angle_gamma   90.00
#
_symmetry.space_group_name_H-M   'P 1'
#
loop_
_entity.id
_entity.type
_entity.pdbx_description
1 polymer ?
#
loop_
_entity_poly.entity_id
_entity_poly.type
_entity_poly.pdbx_seq_one_letter_code
_entity_poly.pdbx_strand_id
1 'polypeptide(L)'
;MPNHRSALVKPALFAILLGVTSAWAALDADTQKDIERHRAMAAAHEAAAQCLAAGKKHDDCGKQLQAACKGLGIGKYCGMRHEH
;
A
#
# COMPACT_ATOMS: atom_id res chain seq x y z
N MET A 1 -26.61 23.83 -18.74
CA MET A 1 -25.15 23.98 -18.84
C MET A 1 -24.47 23.40 -17.62
N PRO A 2 -24.26 22.11 -17.59
CA PRO A 2 -23.78 21.46 -16.37
C PRO A 2 -22.27 21.55 -16.14
N ASN A 3 -21.52 22.12 -17.07
CA ASN A 3 -20.06 22.05 -17.02
C ASN A 3 -19.40 22.97 -15.98
N HIS A 4 -20.12 23.91 -15.42
CA HIS A 4 -19.55 24.89 -14.49
C HIS A 4 -19.37 24.33 -13.08
N ARG A 5 -20.05 23.23 -12.73
CA ARG A 5 -20.02 22.68 -11.39
C ARG A 5 -18.77 21.86 -11.09
N SER A 6 -18.19 21.21 -12.09
CA SER A 6 -16.99 20.37 -11.90
C SER A 6 -15.73 21.19 -11.69
N ALA A 7 -15.66 22.42 -12.20
CA ALA A 7 -14.49 23.28 -12.03
C ALA A 7 -14.31 23.78 -10.60
N LEU A 8 -15.37 23.88 -9.80
CA LEU A 8 -15.32 24.39 -8.44
C LEU A 8 -14.78 23.35 -7.44
N VAL A 9 -14.83 22.06 -7.77
CA VAL A 9 -14.42 20.99 -6.86
C VAL A 9 -12.90 20.74 -6.93
N LYS A 10 -12.31 20.93 -8.09
CA LYS A 10 -10.88 20.64 -8.32
C LYS A 10 -9.91 21.40 -7.41
N PRO A 11 -10.07 22.71 -7.14
CA PRO A 11 -9.14 23.44 -6.27
C PRO A 11 -9.15 22.91 -4.83
N ALA A 12 -10.29 22.50 -4.31
CA ALA A 12 -10.38 21.96 -2.94
C ALA A 12 -9.61 20.65 -2.78
N LEU A 13 -9.70 19.75 -3.75
CA LEU A 13 -8.97 18.48 -3.75
C LEU A 13 -7.46 18.72 -3.84
N PHE A 14 -7.04 19.67 -4.64
CA PHE A 14 -5.64 20.02 -4.80
C PHE A 14 -5.03 20.54 -3.50
N ALA A 15 -5.73 21.36 -2.74
CA ALA A 15 -5.29 21.89 -1.47
C ALA A 15 -5.05 20.78 -0.42
N ILE A 16 -5.89 19.74 -0.39
CA ILE A 16 -5.74 18.59 0.50
C ILE A 16 -4.46 17.82 0.18
N LEU A 17 -4.15 17.61 -1.10
CA LEU A 17 -2.94 16.93 -1.53
C LEU A 17 -1.67 17.68 -1.12
N LEU A 18 -1.66 18.99 -1.20
CA LEU A 18 -0.53 19.82 -0.77
C LEU A 18 -0.25 19.67 0.72
N GLY A 19 -1.29 19.62 1.55
CA GLY A 19 -1.16 19.44 3.00
C GLY A 19 -0.50 18.11 3.36
N VAL A 20 -0.89 17.02 2.69
CA VAL A 20 -0.30 15.68 2.89
C VAL A 20 1.17 15.67 2.49
N THR A 21 1.53 16.29 1.36
CA THR A 21 2.90 16.37 0.87
C THR A 21 3.80 17.11 1.86
N SER A 22 3.33 18.22 2.44
CA SER A 22 4.10 18.99 3.43
C SER A 22 4.38 18.19 4.70
N ALA A 23 3.39 17.43 5.21
CA ALA A 23 3.56 16.58 6.38
C ALA A 23 4.61 15.49 6.12
N TRP A 24 4.60 14.87 4.97
CA TRP A 24 5.60 13.87 4.58
C TRP A 24 7.02 14.47 4.55
N ALA A 25 7.17 15.64 3.95
CA ALA A 25 8.48 16.30 3.80
C ALA A 25 9.12 16.70 5.12
N ALA A 26 8.33 16.86 6.20
CA ALA A 26 8.82 17.21 7.54
C ALA A 26 9.46 16.03 8.28
N LEU A 27 9.29 14.78 7.79
CA LEU A 27 9.84 13.59 8.42
C LEU A 27 11.29 13.38 8.02
N ASP A 28 12.09 12.78 8.92
CA ASP A 28 13.46 12.39 8.58
C ASP A 28 13.49 11.24 7.57
N ALA A 29 14.65 11.03 6.93
CA ALA A 29 14.79 10.07 5.85
C ALA A 29 14.54 8.62 6.31
N ASP A 30 15.00 8.27 7.51
CA ASP A 30 14.81 6.90 8.02
C ASP A 30 13.34 6.63 8.32
N THR A 31 12.65 7.60 8.89
CA THR A 31 11.20 7.49 9.13
C THR A 31 10.43 7.36 7.82
N GLN A 32 10.81 8.13 6.80
CA GLN A 32 10.18 8.03 5.48
C GLN A 32 10.35 6.62 4.89
N LYS A 33 11.56 6.05 4.99
CA LYS A 33 11.84 4.69 4.52
C LYS A 33 11.03 3.64 5.28
N ASP A 34 10.89 3.82 6.59
CA ASP A 34 10.09 2.89 7.39
C ASP A 34 8.61 2.94 6.99
N ILE A 35 8.08 4.12 6.75
CA ILE A 35 6.70 4.27 6.29
C ILE A 35 6.51 3.57 4.94
N GLU A 36 7.42 3.77 4.01
CA GLU A 36 7.38 3.12 2.70
C GLU A 36 7.41 1.59 2.84
N ARG A 37 8.27 1.08 3.72
CA ARG A 37 8.37 -0.36 3.98
C ARG A 37 7.08 -0.92 4.56
N HIS A 38 6.49 -0.23 5.54
CA HIS A 38 5.21 -0.64 6.11
C HIS A 38 4.11 -0.66 5.05
N ARG A 39 4.04 0.36 4.20
CA ARG A 39 3.05 0.41 3.13
C ARG A 39 3.26 -0.69 2.09
N ALA A 40 4.51 -0.99 1.76
CA ALA A 40 4.82 -2.08 0.83
C ALA A 40 4.40 -3.44 1.40
N MET A 41 4.64 -3.67 2.70
CA MET A 41 4.18 -4.90 3.37
C MET A 41 2.67 -4.99 3.40
N ALA A 42 1.98 -3.89 3.70
CA ALA A 42 0.52 -3.84 3.68
C ALA A 42 -0.03 -4.18 2.30
N ALA A 43 0.57 -3.61 1.24
CA ALA A 43 0.16 -3.88 -0.14
C ALA A 43 0.40 -5.35 -0.52
N ALA A 44 1.52 -5.94 -0.08
CA ALA A 44 1.83 -7.34 -0.33
C ALA A 44 0.80 -8.27 0.31
N HIS A 45 0.42 -7.99 1.55
CA HIS A 45 -0.60 -8.78 2.25
C HIS A 45 -1.99 -8.58 1.64
N GLU A 46 -2.35 -7.38 1.24
CA GLU A 46 -3.63 -7.14 0.56
C GLU A 46 -3.71 -7.91 -0.75
N ALA A 47 -2.63 -7.93 -1.53
CA ALA A 47 -2.58 -8.72 -2.76
C ALA A 47 -2.74 -10.22 -2.50
N ALA A 48 -2.14 -10.73 -1.42
CA ALA A 48 -2.32 -12.12 -1.01
C ALA A 48 -3.77 -12.43 -0.63
N ALA A 49 -4.40 -11.52 0.11
CA ALA A 49 -5.82 -11.67 0.48
C ALA A 49 -6.71 -11.71 -0.76
N GLN A 50 -6.48 -10.82 -1.71
CA GLN A 50 -7.23 -10.79 -2.97
C GLN A 50 -7.03 -12.07 -3.79
N CYS A 51 -5.80 -12.58 -3.82
CA CYS A 51 -5.47 -13.84 -4.49
C CYS A 51 -6.28 -15.01 -3.92
N LEU A 52 -6.30 -15.12 -2.60
CA LEU A 52 -7.05 -16.18 -1.90
C LEU A 52 -8.56 -16.00 -2.10
N ALA A 53 -9.04 -14.77 -2.00
CA ALA A 53 -10.46 -14.46 -2.19
C ALA A 53 -10.94 -14.79 -3.61
N ALA A 54 -10.05 -14.72 -4.59
CA ALA A 54 -10.35 -15.11 -5.95
C ALA A 54 -10.38 -16.64 -6.17
N GLY A 55 -10.15 -17.41 -5.11
CA GLY A 55 -10.19 -18.87 -5.16
C GLY A 55 -8.92 -19.52 -5.67
N LYS A 56 -7.82 -18.78 -5.77
CA LYS A 56 -6.56 -19.35 -6.20
C LYS A 56 -5.93 -20.18 -5.08
N LYS A 57 -5.03 -21.09 -5.46
CA LYS A 57 -4.42 -22.03 -4.53
C LYS A 57 -3.53 -21.29 -3.52
N HIS A 58 -3.49 -21.81 -2.29
CA HIS A 58 -2.62 -21.27 -1.23
C HIS A 58 -1.15 -21.22 -1.67
N ASP A 59 -0.67 -22.24 -2.36
CA ASP A 59 0.72 -22.29 -2.82
C ASP A 59 1.02 -21.15 -3.79
N ASP A 60 0.13 -20.90 -4.73
CA ASP A 60 0.32 -19.84 -5.72
C ASP A 60 0.27 -18.45 -5.08
N CYS A 61 -0.70 -18.24 -4.20
CA CYS A 61 -0.82 -16.98 -3.47
C CYS A 61 0.37 -16.76 -2.53
N GLY A 62 0.86 -17.83 -1.90
CA GLY A 62 2.04 -17.80 -1.04
C GLY A 62 3.31 -17.42 -1.81
N LYS A 63 3.48 -17.95 -3.02
CA LYS A 63 4.63 -17.61 -3.87
C LYS A 63 4.59 -16.14 -4.29
N GLN A 64 3.42 -15.61 -4.61
CA GLN A 64 3.26 -14.19 -4.91
C GLN A 64 3.64 -13.33 -3.71
N LEU A 65 3.19 -13.73 -2.52
CA LEU A 65 3.50 -13.01 -1.29
C LEU A 65 5.00 -13.01 -1.00
N GLN A 66 5.64 -14.18 -1.14
CA GLN A 66 7.09 -14.29 -0.93
C GLN A 66 7.87 -13.37 -1.86
N ALA A 67 7.47 -13.32 -3.13
CA ALA A 67 8.12 -12.43 -4.11
C ALA A 67 7.94 -10.96 -3.73
N ALA A 68 6.73 -10.58 -3.31
CA ALA A 68 6.43 -9.20 -2.91
C ALA A 68 7.10 -8.80 -1.59
N CYS A 69 7.32 -9.76 -0.69
CA CYS A 69 7.93 -9.53 0.62
C CYS A 69 9.45 -9.48 0.62
N LYS A 70 10.08 -9.81 -0.48
CA LYS A 70 11.53 -9.93 -0.55
C LYS A 70 12.22 -8.65 -0.11
N GLY A 71 12.97 -8.73 0.99
CA GLY A 71 13.69 -7.60 1.55
C GLY A 71 12.85 -6.61 2.36
N LEU A 72 11.56 -6.88 2.57
CA LEU A 72 10.69 -5.94 3.28
C LEU A 72 10.53 -6.24 4.77
N GLY A 73 10.51 -7.50 5.15
CA GLY A 73 10.25 -7.87 6.53
C GLY A 73 11.04 -9.09 6.95
N ILE A 74 10.68 -9.65 8.08
CA ILE A 74 11.31 -10.84 8.63
C ILE A 74 10.60 -12.08 8.09
N GLY A 75 11.39 -13.02 7.55
CA GLY A 75 10.88 -14.26 7.01
C GLY A 75 10.29 -14.12 5.62
N LYS A 76 9.77 -15.22 5.09
CA LYS A 76 9.32 -15.32 3.70
C LYS A 76 7.97 -14.65 3.45
N TYR A 77 7.16 -14.48 4.48
CA TYR A 77 5.78 -14.02 4.37
C TYR A 77 5.56 -12.66 5.03
N CYS A 78 6.55 -11.78 5.04
CA CYS A 78 6.50 -10.46 5.69
C CYS A 78 6.06 -10.54 7.16
N GLY A 79 6.56 -11.52 7.89
CA GLY A 79 6.21 -11.71 9.30
C GLY A 79 4.88 -12.42 9.55
N MET A 80 4.16 -12.80 8.50
CA MET A 80 2.88 -13.51 8.67
C MET A 80 3.07 -15.01 8.84
N ARG A 81 2.30 -15.58 9.75
CA ARG A 81 2.24 -17.02 9.97
C ARG A 81 1.04 -17.61 9.24
N HIS A 82 1.27 -18.63 8.44
CA HIS A 82 0.19 -19.34 7.75
C HIS A 82 -0.45 -20.38 8.67
N GLU A 83 -1.76 -20.39 8.71
CA GLU A 83 -2.54 -21.41 9.37
C GLU A 83 -3.35 -22.18 8.31
N HIS A 84 -3.25 -23.49 8.38
CA HIS A 84 -3.99 -24.37 7.47
C HIS A 84 -4.88 -25.30 8.24
#